data_6efe9847621d7ce3b8de0f862a6cd7b4
#
_entry.id   6efe9847621d7ce3b8de0f862a6cd7b4
#
_cell.length_a   1.000
_cell.length_b   1.000
_cell.length_c   1.000
_cell.angle_alpha   90.00
_cell.angle_beta   90.00
_cell.angle_gamma   90.00
#
_symmetry.space_group_name_H-M   'P 1'
#
loop_
_entity.id
_entity.type
_entity.pdbx_description
1 polymer ?
#
loop_
_entity_poly.entity_id
_entity_poly.type
_entity_poly.pdbx_seq_one_letter_code
_entity_poly.pdbx_strand_id
1 'polypeptide(L)'
;MAKLTAKQKKFVEEYLIDLNATQAAIRAGYSTESAKEIGCENLTKPNVKNEIDKAMAERSRRTGINQDRVLRELAKIAFVNPNDVINFRDATVKMTSEENLAAIASIKVKEMPGEYGNATEREVKLYDKLRALDLLGRHLGMFKDKIEINGDMGVKIVDDIPDEE
;
A
#
# COMPACT_ATOMS: atom_id res chain seq x y z
N MET A 1 -29.00 0.21 16.77
CA MET A 1 -27.57 -0.15 16.69
C MET A 1 -26.94 0.02 18.07
N ALA A 2 -26.13 -0.94 18.52
CA ALA A 2 -25.46 -0.83 19.83
C ALA A 2 -24.45 0.33 19.82
N LYS A 3 -24.51 1.18 20.85
CA LYS A 3 -23.64 2.34 20.99
C LYS A 3 -22.21 1.87 21.32
N LEU A 4 -21.20 2.44 20.69
CA LEU A 4 -19.79 2.14 20.98
C LEU A 4 -19.42 2.56 22.42
N THR A 5 -18.64 1.75 23.11
CA THR A 5 -18.02 2.15 24.38
C THR A 5 -16.93 3.20 24.13
N ALA A 6 -16.51 3.92 25.17
CA ALA A 6 -15.43 4.91 25.06
C ALA A 6 -14.12 4.30 24.52
N LYS A 7 -13.76 3.08 24.99
CA LYS A 7 -12.58 2.36 24.48
C LYS A 7 -12.71 1.92 23.03
N GLN A 8 -13.91 1.50 22.61
CA GLN A 8 -14.16 1.13 21.21
C GLN A 8 -14.07 2.34 20.28
N LYS A 9 -14.60 3.51 20.68
CA LYS A 9 -14.45 4.75 19.90
C LYS A 9 -12.97 5.09 19.71
N LYS A 10 -12.21 5.09 20.81
CA LYS A 10 -10.78 5.36 20.75
C LYS A 10 -10.05 4.32 19.91
N PHE A 11 -10.43 3.05 19.98
CA PHE A 11 -9.89 2.00 19.11
C PHE A 11 -10.13 2.30 17.63
N VAL A 12 -11.32 2.76 17.23
CA VAL A 12 -11.60 3.14 15.84
C VAL A 12 -10.69 4.28 15.39
N GLU A 13 -10.59 5.36 16.20
CA GLU A 13 -9.73 6.51 15.90
C GLU A 13 -8.27 6.09 15.71
N GLU A 14 -7.74 5.27 16.61
CA GLU A 14 -6.36 4.79 16.57
C GLU A 14 -6.11 3.79 15.43
N TYR A 15 -7.10 2.96 15.10
CA TYR A 15 -7.01 2.01 13.99
C TYR A 15 -6.91 2.71 12.62
N LEU A 16 -7.57 3.85 12.46
CA LEU A 16 -7.53 4.62 11.21
C LEU A 16 -6.16 5.27 10.93
N ILE A 17 -5.24 5.27 11.89
CA ILE A 17 -3.89 5.83 11.71
C ILE A 17 -3.02 4.89 10.86
N ASP A 18 -2.94 3.62 11.24
CA ASP A 18 -2.01 2.64 10.68
C ASP A 18 -2.64 1.30 10.27
N LEU A 19 -3.94 1.13 10.48
CA LEU A 19 -4.71 -0.09 10.22
C LEU A 19 -4.17 -1.33 10.97
N ASN A 20 -3.47 -1.10 12.08
CA ASN A 20 -2.91 -2.15 12.93
C ASN A 20 -3.79 -2.35 14.16
N ALA A 21 -4.57 -3.44 14.17
CA ALA A 21 -5.53 -3.72 15.23
C ALA A 21 -4.88 -3.88 16.62
N THR A 22 -3.73 -4.54 16.71
CA THR A 22 -3.01 -4.74 17.97
C THR A 22 -2.51 -3.41 18.55
N GLN A 23 -1.87 -2.58 17.72
CA GLN A 23 -1.39 -1.27 18.15
C GLN A 23 -2.54 -0.33 18.50
N ALA A 24 -3.61 -0.35 17.73
CA ALA A 24 -4.82 0.41 18.01
C ALA A 24 -5.45 0.02 19.36
N ALA A 25 -5.49 -1.27 19.69
CA ALA A 25 -6.00 -1.75 20.96
C ALA A 25 -5.12 -1.24 22.15
N ILE A 26 -3.79 -1.30 22.02
CA ILE A 26 -2.87 -0.78 23.03
C ILE A 26 -3.09 0.72 23.25
N ARG A 27 -3.12 1.51 22.17
CA ARG A 27 -3.33 2.97 22.24
C ARG A 27 -4.73 3.34 22.74
N ALA A 28 -5.71 2.48 22.53
CA ALA A 28 -7.06 2.65 23.09
C ALA A 28 -7.17 2.31 24.58
N GLY A 29 -6.08 1.82 25.20
CA GLY A 29 -6.00 1.51 26.62
C GLY A 29 -6.48 0.11 26.98
N TYR A 30 -6.38 -0.85 26.08
CA TYR A 30 -6.51 -2.27 26.40
C TYR A 30 -5.16 -2.84 26.88
N SER A 31 -5.18 -3.98 27.58
CA SER A 31 -3.96 -4.63 28.06
C SER A 31 -3.07 -5.06 26.88
N THR A 32 -1.77 -4.86 27.00
CA THR A 32 -0.79 -5.30 25.99
C THR A 32 -0.78 -6.80 25.78
N GLU A 33 -1.04 -7.58 26.85
CA GLU A 33 -1.07 -9.05 26.81
C GLU A 33 -2.23 -9.58 25.94
N SER A 34 -3.38 -8.91 25.98
CA SER A 34 -4.59 -9.31 25.24
C SER A 34 -4.90 -8.41 24.04
N ALA A 35 -4.01 -7.49 23.69
CA ALA A 35 -4.27 -6.47 22.65
C ALA A 35 -4.48 -7.09 21.27
N LYS A 36 -3.80 -8.20 20.96
CA LYS A 36 -3.95 -8.91 19.68
C LYS A 36 -5.35 -9.51 19.54
N GLU A 37 -5.78 -10.26 20.56
CA GLU A 37 -7.10 -10.90 20.60
C GLU A 37 -8.23 -9.85 20.60
N ILE A 38 -8.12 -8.84 21.47
CA ILE A 38 -9.09 -7.76 21.57
C ILE A 38 -9.16 -6.94 20.27
N GLY A 39 -8.00 -6.67 19.63
CA GLY A 39 -7.94 -5.98 18.37
C GLY A 39 -8.69 -6.74 17.27
N CYS A 40 -8.42 -8.04 17.13
CA CYS A 40 -9.13 -8.91 16.21
C CYS A 40 -10.62 -8.98 16.53
N GLU A 41 -11.00 -9.18 17.80
CA GLU A 41 -12.39 -9.23 18.22
C GLU A 41 -13.14 -7.91 17.93
N ASN A 42 -12.53 -6.76 18.19
CA ASN A 42 -13.14 -5.47 17.89
C ASN A 42 -13.42 -5.30 16.39
N LEU A 43 -12.55 -5.78 15.50
CA LEU A 43 -12.78 -5.72 14.05
C LEU A 43 -13.94 -6.59 13.58
N THR A 44 -14.32 -7.65 14.34
CA THR A 44 -15.47 -8.51 14.02
C THR A 44 -16.81 -7.92 14.51
N LYS A 45 -16.78 -6.96 15.44
CA LYS A 45 -18.01 -6.35 15.99
C LYS A 45 -18.69 -5.46 14.96
N PRO A 46 -19.96 -5.69 14.62
CA PRO A 46 -20.65 -4.93 13.57
C PRO A 46 -20.69 -3.42 13.81
N ASN A 47 -20.84 -2.99 15.06
CA ASN A 47 -20.88 -1.58 15.44
C ASN A 47 -19.51 -0.90 15.25
N VAL A 48 -18.41 -1.58 15.56
CA VAL A 48 -17.04 -1.08 15.36
C VAL A 48 -16.73 -1.01 13.87
N LYS A 49 -17.02 -2.10 13.14
CA LYS A 49 -16.82 -2.17 11.70
C LYS A 49 -17.55 -1.05 10.96
N ASN A 50 -18.84 -0.86 11.26
CA ASN A 50 -19.62 0.19 10.64
C ASN A 50 -19.06 1.60 10.89
N GLU A 51 -18.48 1.85 12.06
CA GLU A 51 -17.89 3.14 12.37
C GLU A 51 -16.56 3.34 11.64
N ILE A 52 -15.72 2.28 11.53
CA ILE A 52 -14.52 2.29 10.71
C ILE A 52 -14.87 2.58 9.25
N ASP A 53 -15.84 1.86 8.69
CA ASP A 53 -16.27 2.01 7.29
C ASP A 53 -16.77 3.43 6.99
N LYS A 54 -17.56 4.03 7.91
CA LYS A 54 -18.01 5.42 7.81
C LYS A 54 -16.84 6.40 7.83
N ALA A 55 -15.94 6.25 8.78
CA ALA A 55 -14.80 7.14 8.92
C ALA A 55 -13.84 7.04 7.70
N MET A 56 -13.64 5.83 7.16
CA MET A 56 -12.89 5.63 5.93
C MET A 56 -13.58 6.28 4.72
N ALA A 57 -14.90 6.11 4.59
CA ALA A 57 -15.68 6.72 3.51
C ALA A 57 -15.64 8.26 3.59
N GLU A 58 -15.73 8.82 4.78
CA GLU A 58 -15.64 10.26 5.00
C GLU A 58 -14.24 10.79 4.70
N ARG A 59 -13.19 10.07 5.12
CA ARG A 59 -11.79 10.39 4.78
C ARG A 59 -11.58 10.38 3.27
N SER A 60 -12.06 9.33 2.58
CA SER A 60 -11.99 9.21 1.12
C SER A 60 -12.72 10.36 0.42
N ARG A 61 -13.92 10.72 0.90
CA ARG A 61 -14.70 11.84 0.36
C ARG A 61 -13.99 13.17 0.53
N ARG A 62 -13.39 13.43 1.71
CA ARG A 62 -12.69 14.67 2.03
C ARG A 62 -11.38 14.82 1.26
N THR A 63 -10.62 13.73 1.12
CA THR A 63 -9.29 13.77 0.48
C THR A 63 -9.33 13.47 -1.01
N GLY A 64 -10.42 12.88 -1.52
CA GLY A 64 -10.49 12.34 -2.88
C GLY A 64 -9.53 11.17 -3.12
N ILE A 65 -8.90 10.64 -2.04
CA ILE A 65 -7.96 9.51 -2.12
C ILE A 65 -8.68 8.24 -1.69
N ASN A 66 -8.76 7.28 -2.60
CA ASN A 66 -9.26 5.95 -2.36
C ASN A 66 -8.38 4.92 -3.07
N GLN A 67 -8.62 3.65 -2.77
CA GLN A 67 -7.87 2.54 -3.35
C GLN A 67 -7.90 2.55 -4.88
N ASP A 68 -9.07 2.76 -5.47
CA ASP A 68 -9.24 2.79 -6.93
C ASP A 68 -8.44 3.91 -7.59
N ARG A 69 -8.33 5.07 -6.94
CA ARG A 69 -7.51 6.18 -7.45
C ARG A 69 -6.03 5.83 -7.44
N VAL A 70 -5.54 5.23 -6.35
CA VAL A 70 -4.13 4.77 -6.26
C VAL A 70 -3.84 3.73 -7.32
N LEU A 71 -4.74 2.75 -7.51
CA LEU A 71 -4.60 1.72 -8.53
C LEU A 71 -4.59 2.31 -9.94
N ARG A 72 -5.44 3.30 -10.22
CA ARG A 72 -5.45 3.99 -11.52
C ARG A 72 -4.14 4.74 -11.79
N GLU A 73 -3.56 5.43 -10.79
CA GLU A 73 -2.28 6.09 -10.95
C GLU A 73 -1.13 5.10 -11.17
N LEU A 74 -1.11 3.99 -10.44
CA LEU A 74 -0.14 2.90 -10.68
C LEU A 74 -0.30 2.29 -12.08
N ALA A 75 -1.54 2.10 -12.54
CA ALA A 75 -1.84 1.56 -13.85
C ALA A 75 -1.32 2.47 -14.99
N LYS A 76 -1.39 3.78 -14.84
CA LYS A 76 -0.82 4.73 -15.82
C LYS A 76 0.68 4.51 -16.02
N ILE A 77 1.42 4.23 -14.95
CA ILE A 77 2.85 3.94 -15.01
C ILE A 77 3.10 2.53 -15.55
N ALA A 78 2.36 1.54 -15.03
CA ALA A 78 2.55 0.14 -15.37
C ALA A 78 2.24 -0.21 -16.83
N PHE A 79 1.24 0.44 -17.42
CA PHE A 79 0.74 0.09 -18.75
C PHE A 79 1.04 1.13 -19.83
N VAL A 80 1.77 2.20 -19.50
CA VAL A 80 2.20 3.17 -20.51
C VAL A 80 3.03 2.50 -21.61
N ASN A 81 2.75 2.86 -22.84
CA ASN A 81 3.61 2.53 -23.97
C ASN A 81 4.55 3.73 -24.23
N PRO A 82 5.87 3.57 -24.19
CA PRO A 82 6.81 4.67 -24.44
C PRO A 82 6.59 5.37 -25.78
N ASN A 83 6.09 4.65 -26.80
CA ASN A 83 5.73 5.20 -28.11
C ASN A 83 4.62 6.25 -28.04
N ASP A 84 3.76 6.18 -27.02
CA ASP A 84 2.64 7.12 -26.89
C ASP A 84 3.07 8.44 -26.23
N VAL A 85 4.24 8.42 -25.57
CA VAL A 85 4.75 9.54 -24.76
C VAL A 85 5.95 10.22 -25.44
N ILE A 86 6.82 9.44 -26.06
CA ILE A 86 8.10 9.92 -26.59
C ILE A 86 8.14 9.77 -28.12
N ASN A 87 8.61 10.82 -28.77
CA ASN A 87 9.00 10.73 -30.17
C ASN A 87 10.45 10.28 -30.25
N PHE A 88 10.69 9.06 -30.73
CA PHE A 88 12.05 8.46 -30.79
C PHE A 88 12.97 9.09 -31.80
N ARG A 89 12.50 9.96 -32.71
CA ARG A 89 13.34 10.62 -33.73
C ARG A 89 14.16 11.75 -33.14
N ASP A 90 13.58 12.49 -32.18
CA ASP A 90 14.16 13.72 -31.63
C ASP A 90 14.11 13.76 -30.10
N ALA A 91 13.73 12.67 -29.46
CA ALA A 91 13.55 12.54 -28.01
C ALA A 91 12.66 13.65 -27.40
N THR A 92 11.67 14.11 -28.17
CA THR A 92 10.68 15.07 -27.66
C THR A 92 9.50 14.35 -27.04
N VAL A 93 8.89 14.99 -26.03
CA VAL A 93 7.66 14.50 -25.45
C VAL A 93 6.49 14.83 -26.38
N LYS A 94 5.68 13.83 -26.70
CA LYS A 94 4.46 14.02 -27.48
C LYS A 94 3.41 14.73 -26.62
N MET A 95 2.69 15.65 -27.21
CA MET A 95 1.46 16.20 -26.61
C MET A 95 0.36 15.13 -26.66
N THR A 96 0.27 14.36 -25.62
CA THR A 96 -0.67 13.24 -25.45
C THR A 96 -1.58 13.49 -24.24
N SER A 97 -2.40 12.52 -23.88
CA SER A 97 -3.27 12.62 -22.70
C SER A 97 -2.49 12.84 -21.41
N GLU A 98 -3.08 13.54 -20.46
CA GLU A 98 -2.49 13.72 -19.10
C GLU A 98 -2.18 12.37 -18.43
N GLU A 99 -2.96 11.34 -18.76
CA GLU A 99 -2.75 9.99 -18.24
C GLU A 99 -1.39 9.41 -18.64
N ASN A 100 -1.00 9.58 -19.91
CA ASN A 100 0.27 9.10 -20.42
C ASN A 100 1.45 9.93 -19.88
N LEU A 101 1.26 11.25 -19.74
CA LEU A 101 2.26 12.15 -19.18
C LEU A 101 2.60 11.83 -17.71
N ALA A 102 1.65 11.24 -16.96
CA ALA A 102 1.88 10.80 -15.59
C ALA A 102 2.99 9.75 -15.43
N ALA A 103 3.39 9.08 -16.52
CA ALA A 103 4.48 8.11 -16.51
C ALA A 103 5.88 8.74 -16.66
N ILE A 104 5.99 10.05 -16.92
CA ILE A 104 7.27 10.74 -17.09
C ILE A 104 7.82 11.10 -15.69
N ALA A 105 9.02 10.61 -15.41
CA ALA A 105 9.72 10.92 -14.16
C ALA A 105 10.53 12.23 -14.25
N SER A 106 11.21 12.45 -15.37
CA SER A 106 11.97 13.67 -15.60
C SER A 106 12.26 13.93 -17.07
N ILE A 107 12.42 15.20 -17.40
CA ILE A 107 12.87 15.66 -18.71
C ILE A 107 14.08 16.57 -18.47
N LYS A 108 15.20 16.29 -19.14
CA LYS A 108 16.38 17.16 -19.16
C LYS A 108 16.64 17.62 -20.58
N VAL A 109 16.84 18.90 -20.74
CA VAL A 109 17.23 19.51 -22.02
C VAL A 109 18.53 20.28 -21.77
N LYS A 110 19.56 19.97 -22.52
CA LYS A 110 20.87 20.62 -22.45
C LYS A 110 21.18 21.19 -23.82
N GLU A 111 21.39 22.49 -23.88
CA GLU A 111 21.88 23.15 -25.08
C GLU A 111 23.40 23.29 -25.00
N MET A 112 24.09 22.83 -26.03
CA MET A 112 25.53 22.94 -26.15
C MET A 112 25.85 23.87 -27.30
N PRO A 113 26.49 25.00 -27.04
CA PRO A 113 26.93 25.90 -28.10
C PRO A 113 28.00 25.20 -28.95
N GLY A 114 27.83 25.17 -30.26
CA GLY A 114 28.74 24.60 -31.20
C GLY A 114 29.17 25.61 -32.28
N GLU A 115 30.32 25.40 -32.88
CA GLU A 115 30.92 26.28 -33.88
C GLU A 115 30.08 26.42 -35.17
N TYR A 116 29.17 25.43 -35.42
CA TYR A 116 28.28 25.36 -36.59
C TYR A 116 26.77 25.35 -36.21
N GLY A 117 26.42 25.78 -34.98
CA GLY A 117 25.06 25.82 -34.45
C GLY A 117 24.94 25.12 -33.10
N ASN A 118 23.86 25.41 -32.39
CA ASN A 118 23.62 24.81 -31.08
C ASN A 118 23.12 23.36 -31.22
N ALA A 119 23.81 22.43 -30.55
CA ALA A 119 23.32 21.06 -30.39
C ALA A 119 22.42 20.99 -29.15
N THR A 120 21.31 20.27 -29.26
CA THR A 120 20.38 20.05 -28.13
C THR A 120 20.38 18.58 -27.77
N GLU A 121 20.82 18.28 -26.55
CA GLU A 121 20.70 16.95 -25.94
C GLU A 121 19.42 16.88 -25.12
N ARG A 122 18.61 15.83 -25.34
CA ARG A 122 17.38 15.61 -24.60
C ARG A 122 17.40 14.23 -23.95
N GLU A 123 17.10 14.19 -22.65
CA GLU A 123 16.95 12.95 -21.87
C GLU A 123 15.54 12.93 -21.27
N VAL A 124 14.75 11.91 -21.62
CA VAL A 124 13.42 11.69 -21.04
C VAL A 124 13.49 10.39 -20.23
N LYS A 125 13.19 10.48 -18.93
CA LYS A 125 13.10 9.33 -18.04
C LYS A 125 11.66 9.04 -17.70
N LEU A 126 11.27 7.78 -17.81
CA LEU A 126 9.99 7.28 -17.33
C LEU A 126 10.16 6.69 -15.92
N TYR A 127 9.07 6.63 -15.18
CA TYR A 127 9.02 5.90 -13.91
C TYR A 127 9.26 4.40 -14.13
N ASP A 128 9.67 3.72 -13.05
CA ASP A 128 9.95 2.29 -13.07
C ASP A 128 8.67 1.48 -13.27
N LYS A 129 8.48 1.02 -14.49
CA LYS A 129 7.34 0.20 -14.90
C LYS A 129 7.29 -1.15 -14.17
N LEU A 130 8.46 -1.78 -13.93
CA LEU A 130 8.52 -3.07 -13.26
C LEU A 130 8.09 -2.96 -11.81
N ARG A 131 8.50 -1.90 -11.13
CA ARG A 131 8.08 -1.62 -9.76
C ARG A 131 6.57 -1.34 -9.67
N ALA A 132 6.01 -0.61 -10.61
CA ALA A 132 4.57 -0.37 -10.65
C ALA A 132 3.77 -1.67 -10.89
N LEU A 133 4.26 -2.54 -11.78
CA LEU A 133 3.67 -3.86 -12.02
C LEU A 133 3.79 -4.78 -10.79
N ASP A 134 4.92 -4.78 -10.08
CA ASP A 134 5.09 -5.55 -8.83
C ASP A 134 4.06 -5.11 -7.78
N LEU A 135 3.91 -3.80 -7.56
CA LEU A 135 2.92 -3.28 -6.61
C LEU A 135 1.49 -3.68 -6.97
N LEU A 136 1.12 -3.61 -8.24
CA LEU A 136 -0.19 -4.06 -8.72
C LEU A 136 -0.37 -5.57 -8.57
N GLY A 137 0.65 -6.36 -8.91
CA GLY A 137 0.63 -7.81 -8.77
C GLY A 137 0.48 -8.25 -7.31
N ARG A 138 1.17 -7.61 -6.38
CA ARG A 138 1.01 -7.84 -4.93
C ARG A 138 -0.39 -7.47 -4.46
N HIS A 139 -0.92 -6.35 -4.90
CA HIS A 139 -2.29 -5.94 -4.56
C HIS A 139 -3.33 -6.97 -5.05
N LEU A 140 -3.13 -7.54 -6.23
CA LEU A 140 -3.98 -8.59 -6.80
C LEU A 140 -3.73 -9.98 -6.19
N GLY A 141 -2.75 -10.12 -5.28
CA GLY A 141 -2.39 -11.41 -4.68
C GLY A 141 -1.78 -12.41 -5.67
N MET A 142 -1.20 -11.93 -6.78
CA MET A 142 -0.58 -12.78 -7.80
C MET A 142 0.72 -13.42 -7.30
N PHE A 143 1.44 -12.76 -6.39
CA PHE A 143 2.68 -13.25 -5.81
C PHE A 143 2.39 -13.78 -4.41
N LYS A 144 2.47 -15.09 -4.22
CA LYS A 144 2.35 -15.75 -2.92
C LYS A 144 3.76 -16.16 -2.49
N ASP A 145 4.28 -15.51 -1.46
CA ASP A 145 5.49 -15.97 -0.80
C ASP A 145 5.15 -17.28 -0.07
N LYS A 146 5.57 -18.42 -0.62
CA LYS A 146 5.50 -19.70 0.11
C LYS A 146 6.59 -19.69 1.16
N ILE A 147 6.23 -19.38 2.40
CA ILE A 147 7.11 -19.64 3.54
C ILE A 147 6.87 -21.08 3.95
N GLU A 148 7.74 -21.99 3.55
CA GLU A 148 7.80 -23.35 4.10
C GLU A 148 8.52 -23.26 5.45
N ILE A 149 7.76 -23.25 6.54
CA ILE A 149 8.31 -23.40 7.89
C ILE A 149 8.55 -24.89 8.10
N ASN A 150 9.72 -25.35 7.74
CA ASN A 150 10.21 -26.68 8.15
C ASN A 150 10.72 -26.59 9.59
N GLY A 151 9.78 -26.45 10.52
CA GLY A 151 10.04 -26.55 11.95
C GLY A 151 9.67 -27.95 12.41
N ASP A 152 10.68 -28.74 12.77
CA ASP A 152 10.49 -29.98 13.54
C ASP A 152 10.07 -29.57 14.96
N MET A 153 8.75 -29.40 15.16
CA MET A 153 8.17 -29.17 16.49
C MET A 153 8.14 -30.51 17.22
N GLY A 154 9.29 -30.94 17.70
CA GLY A 154 9.36 -32.02 18.67
C GLY A 154 8.58 -31.63 19.93
N VAL A 155 7.36 -32.11 20.06
CA VAL A 155 6.61 -32.04 21.33
C VAL A 155 7.30 -32.98 22.31
N LYS A 156 8.09 -32.42 23.23
CA LYS A 156 8.64 -33.18 24.36
C LYS A 156 7.54 -33.32 25.40
N ILE A 157 6.84 -34.45 25.39
CA ILE A 157 5.91 -34.81 26.46
C ILE A 157 6.76 -35.19 27.67
N VAL A 158 6.74 -34.35 28.70
CA VAL A 158 7.32 -34.68 30.03
C VAL A 158 6.17 -35.28 30.82
N ASP A 159 6.27 -36.57 31.11
CA ASP A 159 5.35 -37.28 32.00
C ASP A 159 5.80 -37.08 33.43
N ASP A 160 5.07 -36.26 34.18
CA ASP A 160 5.31 -35.92 35.58
C ASP A 160 4.46 -36.80 36.52
N ILE A 161 4.16 -38.05 36.15
CA ILE A 161 3.50 -39.00 37.07
C ILE A 161 4.56 -39.55 38.01
N PRO A 162 4.51 -39.29 39.34
CA PRO A 162 5.38 -39.96 40.30
C PRO A 162 4.97 -41.44 40.39
N ASP A 163 5.95 -42.32 40.24
CA ASP A 163 5.75 -43.75 40.49
C ASP A 163 5.32 -43.94 41.96
N GLU A 164 4.06 -44.40 42.14
CA GLU A 164 3.60 -44.81 43.47
C GLU A 164 4.31 -46.13 43.86
N GLU A 165 5.10 -46.11 44.95
CA GLU A 165 5.61 -47.29 45.65
C GLU A 165 4.51 -48.00 46.47
#